data_c9ed15ffc61ea165c77ad2a428eb79c4
#
_entry.id   c9ed15ffc61ea165c77ad2a428eb79c4
#
_cell.length_a   1.000
_cell.length_b   1.000
_cell.length_c   1.000
_cell.angle_alpha   90.00
_cell.angle_beta   90.00
_cell.angle_gamma   90.00
#
_symmetry.space_group_name_H-M   'P 1'
#
loop_
_entity.id
_entity.type
_entity.pdbx_description
1 polymer ?
#
loop_
_entity_poly.entity_id
_entity_poly.type
_entity_poly.pdbx_seq_one_letter_code
_entity_poly.pdbx_strand_id
1 'polypeptide(L)'
;MAIFLYSLASFTHPTAAMLLMGIFGAVTMVRYIRKKYKKPLVWTQRARRIYVAGAVLCLLIGFAAMMIFGGDILERRLYSVAAAFTACYCASHIILMAANLLLRPVEKHINQGYINDARSRLASMPDLRVVGVTGSYGKTSTKHFLHRILSEQFDTLMTPGSFNTTLGVVRTIREYLKPYNEVFIVEMVAKNPGDIREICDLVHPEIGIVTAVGPQHLESFGSIENVQATKFELVDALPESGAAFVNDDFEMIASREVSNVQCLRYTCRDERGAQWQAVNIVYTPSGTDFEVKGPEGFSIQLHTRLLGEANISDLLAAVAVAVYMGVGADRIRYAVAQIEPVEHRLSVKRTA
;
A
#
# COMPACT_ATOMS: atom_id res chain seq x y z
N MET A 1 -8.57 22.41 -33.37
CA MET A 1 -9.40 23.54 -33.83
C MET A 1 -9.06 24.84 -33.12
N ALA A 2 -9.05 24.93 -31.76
CA ALA A 2 -8.68 26.19 -31.07
C ALA A 2 -7.26 26.67 -31.33
N ILE A 3 -6.25 25.80 -31.41
CA ILE A 3 -4.86 26.14 -31.77
C ILE A 3 -4.77 26.65 -33.19
N PHE A 4 -5.55 26.10 -34.10
CA PHE A 4 -5.60 26.54 -35.50
C PHE A 4 -6.26 27.93 -35.63
N LEU A 5 -7.36 28.18 -34.92
CA LEU A 5 -8.01 29.50 -34.85
C LEU A 5 -7.12 30.53 -34.16
N TYR A 6 -6.36 30.17 -33.17
CA TYR A 6 -5.37 31.02 -32.52
C TYR A 6 -4.23 31.40 -33.47
N SER A 7 -3.65 30.43 -34.19
CA SER A 7 -2.59 30.69 -35.16
C SER A 7 -3.07 31.64 -36.31
N LEU A 8 -4.30 31.47 -36.76
CA LEU A 8 -4.91 32.32 -37.78
C LEU A 8 -5.16 33.76 -37.27
N ALA A 9 -5.69 33.89 -36.05
CA ALA A 9 -5.96 35.18 -35.41
C ALA A 9 -4.69 35.91 -34.97
N SER A 10 -3.61 35.20 -34.62
CA SER A 10 -2.34 35.78 -34.22
C SER A 10 -1.62 36.51 -35.39
N PHE A 11 -1.88 36.13 -36.63
CA PHE A 11 -1.36 36.80 -37.81
C PHE A 11 -2.03 38.15 -38.11
N THR A 12 -3.28 38.35 -37.68
CA THR A 12 -4.08 39.54 -38.02
C THR A 12 -4.38 40.45 -36.83
N HIS A 13 -4.68 39.88 -35.65
CA HIS A 13 -5.05 40.65 -34.44
C HIS A 13 -4.60 39.95 -33.15
N PRO A 14 -3.45 40.33 -32.59
CA PRO A 14 -2.84 39.68 -31.42
C PRO A 14 -3.72 39.72 -30.14
N THR A 15 -4.36 40.88 -29.91
CA THR A 15 -5.24 41.04 -28.74
C THR A 15 -6.48 40.13 -28.80
N ALA A 16 -7.03 39.91 -30.00
CA ALA A 16 -8.13 38.97 -30.21
C ALA A 16 -7.70 37.53 -29.99
N ALA A 17 -6.47 37.16 -30.39
CA ALA A 17 -5.92 35.83 -30.15
C ALA A 17 -5.71 35.56 -28.66
N MET A 18 -5.22 36.52 -27.88
CA MET A 18 -5.07 36.36 -26.41
C MET A 18 -6.42 36.24 -25.71
N LEU A 19 -7.44 37.02 -26.13
CA LEU A 19 -8.81 36.89 -25.59
C LEU A 19 -9.42 35.50 -25.88
N LEU A 20 -9.28 35.00 -27.12
CA LEU A 20 -9.79 33.67 -27.50
C LEU A 20 -9.10 32.57 -26.72
N MET A 21 -7.79 32.67 -26.49
CA MET A 21 -7.07 31.71 -25.63
C MET A 21 -7.55 31.77 -24.19
N GLY A 22 -7.76 32.95 -23.63
CA GLY A 22 -8.31 33.12 -22.26
C GLY A 22 -9.70 32.48 -22.12
N ILE A 23 -10.60 32.75 -23.06
CA ILE A 23 -11.96 32.18 -23.10
C ILE A 23 -11.88 30.64 -23.25
N PHE A 24 -11.06 30.12 -24.15
CA PHE A 24 -10.89 28.71 -24.34
C PHE A 24 -10.32 28.02 -23.09
N GLY A 25 -9.32 28.64 -22.45
CA GLY A 25 -8.77 28.20 -21.18
C GLY A 25 -9.82 28.16 -20.07
N ALA A 26 -10.62 29.21 -19.93
CA ALA A 26 -11.70 29.29 -18.96
C ALA A 26 -12.78 28.22 -19.20
N VAL A 27 -13.22 28.04 -20.45
CA VAL A 27 -14.19 27.00 -20.83
C VAL A 27 -13.66 25.60 -20.55
N THR A 28 -12.39 25.33 -20.88
CA THR A 28 -11.75 24.04 -20.60
C THR A 28 -11.65 23.79 -19.10
N MET A 29 -11.25 24.79 -18.33
CA MET A 29 -11.17 24.69 -16.88
C MET A 29 -12.53 24.40 -16.26
N VAL A 30 -13.59 25.09 -16.68
CA VAL A 30 -14.96 24.82 -16.20
C VAL A 30 -15.42 23.40 -16.56
N ARG A 31 -15.10 22.92 -17.77
CA ARG A 31 -15.40 21.54 -18.18
C ARG A 31 -14.68 20.52 -17.30
N TYR A 32 -13.40 20.74 -16.97
CA TYR A 32 -12.63 19.84 -16.10
C TYR A 32 -13.15 19.86 -14.66
N ILE A 33 -13.50 21.02 -14.10
CA ILE A 33 -14.06 21.14 -12.76
C ILE A 33 -15.42 20.42 -12.66
N ARG A 34 -16.26 20.49 -13.69
CA ARG A 34 -17.58 19.85 -13.73
C ARG A 34 -17.54 18.35 -14.02
N LYS A 35 -16.40 17.80 -14.49
CA LYS A 35 -16.27 16.38 -14.80
C LYS A 35 -16.22 15.57 -13.52
N LYS A 36 -17.19 14.68 -13.30
CA LYS A 36 -17.16 13.73 -12.20
C LYS A 36 -16.09 12.66 -12.48
N TYR A 37 -15.02 12.69 -11.72
CA TYR A 37 -13.97 11.67 -11.77
C TYR A 37 -14.32 10.53 -10.80
N LYS A 38 -13.94 9.31 -11.17
CA LYS A 38 -14.10 8.11 -10.32
C LYS A 38 -13.36 8.24 -8.97
N LYS A 39 -12.26 9.01 -8.98
CA LYS A 39 -11.54 9.44 -7.76
C LYS A 39 -11.33 10.95 -7.86
N PRO A 40 -11.82 11.75 -6.91
CA PRO A 40 -11.60 13.20 -6.92
C PRO A 40 -10.12 13.52 -6.75
N LEU A 41 -9.67 14.63 -7.34
CA LEU A 41 -8.30 15.13 -7.16
C LEU A 41 -8.11 15.58 -5.72
N VAL A 42 -7.18 14.95 -5.02
CA VAL A 42 -6.78 15.36 -3.67
C VAL A 42 -5.49 16.18 -3.77
N TRP A 43 -5.55 17.44 -3.36
CA TRP A 43 -4.39 18.35 -3.32
C TRP A 43 -3.45 17.99 -2.17
N THR A 44 -2.64 16.95 -2.33
CA THR A 44 -1.57 16.62 -1.39
C THR A 44 -0.47 17.68 -1.41
N GLN A 45 0.34 17.77 -0.35
CA GLN A 45 1.50 18.69 -0.28
C GLN A 45 2.46 18.46 -1.47
N ARG A 46 2.69 17.20 -1.84
CA ARG A 46 3.50 16.84 -3.01
C ARG A 46 2.89 17.35 -4.31
N ALA A 47 1.59 17.16 -4.51
CA ALA A 47 0.89 17.66 -5.69
C ALA A 47 1.00 19.18 -5.81
N ARG A 48 0.86 19.89 -4.68
CA ARG A 48 1.03 21.37 -4.64
C ARG A 48 2.44 21.78 -5.03
N ARG A 49 3.49 21.12 -4.49
CA ARG A 49 4.89 21.42 -4.85
C ARG A 49 5.17 21.21 -6.34
N ILE A 50 4.71 20.10 -6.92
CA ILE A 50 4.87 19.81 -8.35
C ILE A 50 4.15 20.84 -9.20
N TYR A 51 2.92 21.23 -8.81
CA TYR A 51 2.15 22.25 -9.53
C TYR A 51 2.84 23.63 -9.49
N VAL A 52 3.32 24.06 -8.32
CA VAL A 52 4.05 25.31 -8.15
C VAL A 52 5.34 25.32 -8.95
N ALA A 53 6.12 24.23 -8.91
CA ALA A 53 7.34 24.11 -9.72
C ALA A 53 7.04 24.14 -11.21
N GLY A 54 5.98 23.49 -11.68
CA GLY A 54 5.53 23.57 -13.07
C GLY A 54 5.13 24.98 -13.48
N ALA A 55 4.40 25.70 -12.62
CA ALA A 55 4.03 27.10 -12.86
C ALA A 55 5.27 28.02 -12.96
N VAL A 56 6.24 27.84 -12.05
CA VAL A 56 7.50 28.59 -12.09
C VAL A 56 8.27 28.30 -13.37
N LEU A 57 8.34 27.05 -13.81
CA LEU A 57 8.97 26.70 -15.10
C LEU A 57 8.26 27.38 -16.27
N CYS A 58 6.95 27.42 -16.32
CA CYS A 58 6.20 28.14 -17.36
C CYS A 58 6.52 29.64 -17.37
N LEU A 59 6.59 30.27 -16.17
CA LEU A 59 6.94 31.68 -16.04
C LEU A 59 8.38 31.96 -16.53
N LEU A 60 9.33 31.09 -16.18
CA LEU A 60 10.72 31.21 -16.63
C LEU A 60 10.83 31.06 -18.16
N ILE A 61 10.11 30.11 -18.76
CA ILE A 61 10.07 29.92 -20.22
C ILE A 61 9.46 31.13 -20.88
N GLY A 62 8.36 31.68 -20.35
CA GLY A 62 7.72 32.90 -20.86
C GLY A 62 8.65 34.12 -20.80
N PHE A 63 9.37 34.29 -19.67
CA PHE A 63 10.35 35.35 -19.49
C PHE A 63 11.54 35.21 -20.46
N ALA A 64 12.08 34.01 -20.59
CA ALA A 64 13.16 33.72 -21.51
C ALA A 64 12.74 34.02 -22.99
N ALA A 65 11.54 33.59 -23.36
CA ALA A 65 11.00 33.90 -24.70
C ALA A 65 10.84 35.40 -24.94
N MET A 66 10.42 36.18 -23.96
CA MET A 66 10.33 37.63 -24.00
C MET A 66 11.72 38.26 -24.20
N MET A 67 12.74 37.80 -23.53
CA MET A 67 14.10 38.34 -23.64
C MET A 67 14.79 37.99 -24.96
N ILE A 68 14.57 36.75 -25.45
CA ILE A 68 15.25 36.25 -26.67
C ILE A 68 14.56 36.78 -27.96
N PHE A 69 13.22 36.77 -27.99
CA PHE A 69 12.45 37.02 -29.21
C PHE A 69 11.67 38.33 -29.19
N GLY A 70 11.57 39.02 -28.04
CA GLY A 70 10.72 40.20 -27.86
C GLY A 70 11.23 41.46 -28.49
N GLY A 71 12.58 41.64 -28.64
CA GLY A 71 13.18 42.89 -29.15
C GLY A 71 12.73 44.13 -28.37
N ASP A 72 12.76 45.30 -28.99
CA ASP A 72 12.41 46.58 -28.35
C ASP A 72 10.91 46.94 -28.46
N ILE A 73 10.15 46.21 -29.26
CA ILE A 73 8.74 46.50 -29.53
C ILE A 73 7.85 45.70 -28.52
N LEU A 74 7.00 46.40 -27.78
CA LEU A 74 6.10 45.80 -26.78
C LEU A 74 5.24 44.68 -27.39
N GLU A 75 4.69 44.88 -28.57
CA GLU A 75 3.87 43.86 -29.25
C GLU A 75 4.65 42.56 -29.48
N ARG A 76 5.89 42.62 -29.93
CA ARG A 76 6.73 41.40 -30.10
C ARG A 76 6.99 40.70 -28.80
N ARG A 77 7.19 41.43 -27.69
CA ARG A 77 7.34 40.86 -26.35
C ARG A 77 6.08 40.12 -25.91
N LEU A 78 4.91 40.71 -26.11
CA LEU A 78 3.63 40.08 -25.80
C LEU A 78 3.39 38.82 -26.65
N TYR A 79 3.72 38.85 -27.94
CA TYR A 79 3.62 37.69 -28.83
C TYR A 79 4.54 36.54 -28.38
N SER A 80 5.79 36.83 -28.06
CA SER A 80 6.74 35.79 -27.64
C SER A 80 6.31 35.11 -26.34
N VAL A 81 5.76 35.86 -25.38
CA VAL A 81 5.21 35.33 -24.15
C VAL A 81 3.97 34.49 -24.42
N ALA A 82 3.04 34.96 -25.25
CA ALA A 82 1.83 34.21 -25.60
C ALA A 82 2.14 32.90 -26.32
N ALA A 83 3.09 32.94 -27.27
CA ALA A 83 3.57 31.73 -27.96
C ALA A 83 4.22 30.72 -26.98
N ALA A 84 5.05 31.22 -26.06
CA ALA A 84 5.68 30.39 -25.03
C ALA A 84 4.67 29.73 -24.12
N PHE A 85 3.67 30.44 -23.61
CA PHE A 85 2.62 29.84 -22.79
C PHE A 85 1.75 28.86 -23.57
N THR A 86 1.50 29.08 -24.85
CA THR A 86 0.81 28.13 -25.73
C THR A 86 1.62 26.85 -25.88
N ALA A 87 2.92 26.96 -26.11
CA ALA A 87 3.83 25.82 -26.16
C ALA A 87 3.87 25.06 -24.81
N CYS A 88 3.93 25.77 -23.67
CA CYS A 88 3.85 25.20 -22.34
C CYS A 88 2.52 24.44 -22.11
N TYR A 89 1.39 24.97 -22.57
CA TYR A 89 0.11 24.30 -22.49
C TYR A 89 0.10 23.00 -23.30
N CYS A 90 0.58 23.04 -24.55
CA CYS A 90 0.68 21.84 -25.40
C CYS A 90 1.63 20.80 -24.82
N ALA A 91 2.71 21.24 -24.18
CA ALA A 91 3.74 20.38 -23.57
C ALA A 91 3.57 20.23 -22.05
N SER A 92 2.39 20.47 -21.49
CA SER A 92 2.13 20.49 -20.03
C SER A 92 2.58 19.21 -19.31
N HIS A 93 2.41 18.04 -19.93
CA HIS A 93 2.88 16.78 -19.39
C HIS A 93 4.43 16.70 -19.28
N ILE A 94 5.16 17.27 -20.24
CA ILE A 94 6.63 17.33 -20.22
C ILE A 94 7.09 18.28 -19.10
N ILE A 95 6.42 19.43 -18.95
CA ILE A 95 6.73 20.39 -17.89
C ILE A 95 6.48 19.78 -16.51
N LEU A 96 5.37 19.08 -16.31
CA LEU A 96 5.08 18.40 -15.05
C LEU A 96 6.09 17.27 -14.78
N MET A 97 6.53 16.55 -15.82
CA MET A 97 7.58 15.54 -15.70
C MET A 97 8.92 16.18 -15.31
N ALA A 98 9.30 17.30 -15.93
CA ALA A 98 10.50 18.07 -15.60
C ALA A 98 10.42 18.62 -14.15
N ALA A 99 9.29 19.20 -13.76
CA ALA A 99 9.04 19.67 -12.39
C ALA A 99 9.18 18.54 -11.36
N ASN A 100 8.59 17.36 -11.64
CA ASN A 100 8.72 16.19 -10.77
C ASN A 100 10.17 15.69 -10.69
N LEU A 101 10.93 15.73 -11.79
CA LEU A 101 12.33 15.35 -11.83
C LEU A 101 13.20 16.31 -10.99
N LEU A 102 13.00 17.62 -11.16
CA LEU A 102 13.70 18.66 -10.39
C LEU A 102 13.41 18.58 -8.90
N LEU A 103 12.18 18.19 -8.52
CA LEU A 103 11.79 18.06 -7.12
C LEU A 103 12.23 16.72 -6.48
N ARG A 104 12.71 15.73 -7.25
CA ARG A 104 13.13 14.42 -6.70
C ARG A 104 14.07 14.54 -5.50
N PRO A 105 15.15 15.34 -5.50
CA PRO A 105 16.04 15.42 -4.33
C PRO A 105 15.34 16.02 -3.11
N VAL A 106 14.47 17.00 -3.31
CA VAL A 106 13.68 17.64 -2.24
C VAL A 106 12.70 16.62 -1.63
N GLU A 107 11.96 15.89 -2.48
CA GLU A 107 11.03 14.85 -2.03
C GLU A 107 11.77 13.72 -1.31
N LYS A 108 12.94 13.29 -1.80
CA LYS A 108 13.78 12.30 -1.12
C LYS A 108 14.19 12.76 0.27
N HIS A 109 14.62 14.02 0.40
CA HIS A 109 14.99 14.59 1.69
C HIS A 109 13.79 14.66 2.67
N ILE A 110 12.62 15.10 2.19
CA ILE A 110 11.40 15.15 3.01
C ILE A 110 10.98 13.74 3.45
N ASN A 111 10.99 12.76 2.54
CA ASN A 111 10.66 11.37 2.86
C ASN A 111 11.63 10.77 3.86
N GLN A 112 12.95 11.08 3.72
CA GLN A 112 13.95 10.63 4.69
C GLN A 112 13.71 11.22 6.08
N GLY A 113 13.29 12.48 6.18
CA GLY A 113 12.86 13.10 7.44
C GLY A 113 11.68 12.34 8.07
N TYR A 114 10.71 11.94 7.29
CA TYR A 114 9.56 11.14 7.78
C TYR A 114 9.98 9.74 8.24
N ILE A 115 10.88 9.08 7.51
CA ILE A 115 11.43 7.78 7.89
C ILE A 115 12.20 7.89 9.21
N ASN A 116 13.04 8.92 9.37
CA ASN A 116 13.81 9.14 10.59
C ASN A 116 12.91 9.42 11.81
N ASP A 117 11.83 10.22 11.64
CA ASP A 117 10.83 10.44 12.69
C ASP A 117 10.14 9.13 13.10
N ALA A 118 9.74 8.30 12.11
CA ALA A 118 9.15 7.00 12.39
C ALA A 118 10.12 6.06 13.13
N ARG A 119 11.40 6.00 12.74
CA ARG A 119 12.43 5.23 13.44
C ARG A 119 12.61 5.69 14.89
N SER A 120 12.65 7.01 15.13
CA SER A 120 12.78 7.57 16.47
C SER A 120 11.61 7.18 17.37
N ARG A 121 10.38 7.16 16.83
CA ARG A 121 9.19 6.72 17.57
C ARG A 121 9.25 5.24 17.92
N LEU A 122 9.60 4.38 16.95
CA LEU A 122 9.77 2.95 17.21
C LEU A 122 10.88 2.69 18.25
N ALA A 123 12.01 3.38 18.15
CA ALA A 123 13.11 3.26 19.09
C ALA A 123 12.72 3.69 20.53
N SER A 124 11.70 4.53 20.69
CA SER A 124 11.17 4.89 22.02
C SER A 124 10.20 3.87 22.61
N MET A 125 9.90 2.77 21.87
CA MET A 125 8.96 1.72 22.26
C MET A 125 9.63 0.33 22.19
N PRO A 126 10.61 0.04 23.08
CA PRO A 126 11.41 -1.20 22.99
C PRO A 126 10.57 -2.48 23.21
N ASP A 127 9.44 -2.37 23.91
CA ASP A 127 8.56 -3.51 24.21
C ASP A 127 7.46 -3.73 23.14
N LEU A 128 7.43 -2.88 22.08
CA LEU A 128 6.47 -3.01 21.00
C LEU A 128 6.79 -4.22 20.14
N ARG A 129 5.89 -5.21 20.16
CA ARG A 129 6.02 -6.42 19.32
C ARG A 129 5.49 -6.16 17.92
N VAL A 130 6.30 -6.39 16.90
CA VAL A 130 5.92 -6.14 15.50
C VAL A 130 5.67 -7.45 14.77
N VAL A 131 4.48 -7.57 14.17
CA VAL A 131 4.07 -8.71 13.34
C VAL A 131 3.98 -8.26 11.88
N GLY A 132 4.84 -8.80 11.02
CA GLY A 132 4.79 -8.59 9.58
C GLY A 132 3.83 -9.57 8.89
N VAL A 133 3.02 -9.09 7.94
CA VAL A 133 2.13 -9.94 7.14
C VAL A 133 2.34 -9.67 5.67
N THR A 134 2.77 -10.70 4.92
CA THR A 134 2.95 -10.61 3.47
C THR A 134 2.34 -11.80 2.74
N GLY A 135 2.32 -11.74 1.41
CA GLY A 135 1.83 -12.80 0.52
C GLY A 135 1.23 -12.23 -0.76
N SER A 136 0.94 -13.08 -1.72
CA SER A 136 0.21 -12.68 -2.93
C SER A 136 -1.27 -12.45 -2.61
N TYR A 137 -1.89 -13.30 -1.84
CA TYR A 137 -3.30 -13.26 -1.43
C TYR A 137 -3.40 -13.37 0.10
N GLY A 138 -4.56 -13.07 0.69
CA GLY A 138 -4.85 -13.28 2.12
C GLY A 138 -4.35 -12.19 3.08
N LYS A 139 -3.30 -11.43 2.77
CA LYS A 139 -2.66 -10.43 3.65
C LYS A 139 -3.61 -9.57 4.46
N THR A 140 -4.55 -8.93 3.79
CA THR A 140 -5.48 -7.98 4.42
C THR A 140 -6.45 -8.71 5.35
N SER A 141 -6.98 -9.87 4.93
CA SER A 141 -7.85 -10.69 5.77
C SER A 141 -7.11 -11.18 7.02
N THR A 142 -5.93 -11.78 6.83
CA THR A 142 -5.09 -12.24 7.96
C THR A 142 -4.76 -11.10 8.92
N LYS A 143 -4.38 -9.93 8.43
CA LYS A 143 -4.14 -8.73 9.25
C LYS A 143 -5.37 -8.36 10.10
N HIS A 144 -6.55 -8.32 9.50
CA HIS A 144 -7.78 -7.96 10.20
C HIS A 144 -8.19 -9.02 11.22
N PHE A 145 -8.07 -10.30 10.86
CA PHE A 145 -8.39 -11.41 11.77
C PHE A 145 -7.42 -11.43 12.96
N LEU A 146 -6.13 -11.30 12.68
CA LEU A 146 -5.10 -11.24 13.72
C LEU A 146 -5.32 -10.03 14.65
N HIS A 147 -5.60 -8.86 14.09
CA HIS A 147 -5.90 -7.67 14.89
C HIS A 147 -7.11 -7.93 15.80
N ARG A 148 -8.21 -8.50 15.27
CA ARG A 148 -9.40 -8.79 16.09
C ARG A 148 -9.08 -9.75 17.25
N ILE A 149 -8.30 -10.79 17.00
CA ILE A 149 -7.96 -11.78 18.04
C ILE A 149 -6.99 -11.20 19.06
N LEU A 150 -5.91 -10.52 18.63
CA LEU A 150 -4.92 -9.96 19.54
C LEU A 150 -5.49 -8.83 20.40
N SER A 151 -6.46 -8.08 19.88
CA SER A 151 -7.14 -6.98 20.62
C SER A 151 -7.97 -7.46 21.82
N GLU A 152 -8.18 -8.78 21.99
CA GLU A 152 -8.78 -9.32 23.22
C GLU A 152 -7.80 -9.32 24.42
N GLN A 153 -6.51 -9.12 24.16
CA GLN A 153 -5.48 -9.17 25.20
C GLN A 153 -4.49 -8.02 25.17
N PHE A 154 -4.22 -7.44 24.01
CA PHE A 154 -3.18 -6.43 23.80
C PHE A 154 -3.75 -5.17 23.19
N ASP A 155 -3.16 -4.01 23.51
CA ASP A 155 -3.40 -2.77 22.78
C ASP A 155 -2.75 -2.85 21.38
N THR A 156 -3.53 -3.29 20.40
CA THR A 156 -3.05 -3.65 19.08
C THR A 156 -3.33 -2.56 18.04
N LEU A 157 -2.30 -2.15 17.31
CA LEU A 157 -2.43 -1.31 16.12
C LEU A 157 -2.18 -2.16 14.87
N MET A 158 -2.94 -1.91 13.79
CA MET A 158 -2.62 -2.45 12.46
C MET A 158 -2.48 -1.33 11.43
N THR A 159 -1.74 -1.57 10.34
CA THR A 159 -1.71 -0.64 9.20
C THR A 159 -3.12 -0.45 8.63
N PRO A 160 -3.67 0.79 8.59
CA PRO A 160 -5.04 1.04 8.15
C PRO A 160 -5.18 0.89 6.63
N GLY A 161 -6.30 0.35 6.18
CA GLY A 161 -6.62 0.19 4.76
C GLY A 161 -5.50 -0.46 3.96
N SER A 162 -5.01 0.23 2.93
CA SER A 162 -3.91 -0.20 2.05
C SER A 162 -2.57 0.51 2.33
N PHE A 163 -2.30 0.93 3.58
CA PHE A 163 -1.02 1.55 3.98
C PHE A 163 0.06 0.49 4.16
N ASN A 164 0.38 -0.23 3.10
CA ASN A 164 1.22 -1.42 3.05
C ASN A 164 2.53 -1.25 2.27
N THR A 165 2.89 -0.01 1.92
CA THR A 165 4.19 0.40 1.37
C THR A 165 5.02 1.10 2.46
N THR A 166 6.34 1.25 2.27
CA THR A 166 7.23 1.92 3.24
C THR A 166 6.67 3.25 3.74
N LEU A 167 6.27 4.15 2.84
CA LEU A 167 5.68 5.44 3.24
C LEU A 167 4.29 5.31 3.86
N GLY A 168 3.52 4.27 3.51
CA GLY A 168 2.24 3.95 4.16
C GLY A 168 2.44 3.51 5.61
N VAL A 169 3.45 2.67 5.85
CA VAL A 169 3.86 2.23 7.20
C VAL A 169 4.41 3.42 8.02
N VAL A 170 5.30 4.23 7.42
CA VAL A 170 5.79 5.47 8.03
C VAL A 170 4.64 6.38 8.45
N ARG A 171 3.65 6.55 7.59
CA ARG A 171 2.47 7.34 7.91
C ARG A 171 1.67 6.74 9.06
N THR A 172 1.50 5.43 9.09
CA THR A 172 0.82 4.72 10.19
C THR A 172 1.52 4.98 11.52
N ILE A 173 2.85 4.82 11.56
CA ILE A 173 3.64 5.06 12.76
C ILE A 173 3.50 6.51 13.25
N ARG A 174 3.54 7.47 12.32
CA ARG A 174 3.50 8.89 12.68
C ARG A 174 2.13 9.40 13.11
N GLU A 175 1.06 8.87 12.51
CA GLU A 175 -0.31 9.38 12.73
C GLU A 175 -1.09 8.54 13.76
N TYR A 176 -0.84 7.22 13.83
CA TYR A 176 -1.69 6.29 14.59
C TYR A 176 -0.98 5.60 15.75
N LEU A 177 0.34 5.34 15.67
CA LEU A 177 1.05 4.63 16.74
C LEU A 177 1.11 5.49 18.01
N LYS A 178 0.70 4.88 19.13
CA LYS A 178 0.64 5.51 20.46
C LYS A 178 1.56 4.78 21.42
N PRO A 179 2.08 5.46 22.46
CA PRO A 179 3.00 4.86 23.43
C PRO A 179 2.44 3.66 24.21
N TYR A 180 1.12 3.50 24.27
CA TYR A 180 0.47 2.41 24.94
C TYR A 180 0.21 1.19 24.06
N ASN A 181 0.49 1.28 22.73
CA ASN A 181 0.35 0.11 21.87
C ASN A 181 1.42 -0.93 22.21
N GLU A 182 0.99 -2.18 22.37
CA GLU A 182 1.84 -3.32 22.70
C GLU A 182 2.18 -4.16 21.46
N VAL A 183 1.27 -4.16 20.46
CA VAL A 183 1.46 -4.92 19.22
C VAL A 183 1.19 -4.04 18.00
N PHE A 184 2.07 -4.13 17.00
CA PHE A 184 1.91 -3.47 15.72
C PHE A 184 1.91 -4.47 14.57
N ILE A 185 0.76 -4.65 13.90
CA ILE A 185 0.61 -5.53 12.75
C ILE A 185 0.82 -4.74 11.47
N VAL A 186 1.83 -5.12 10.69
CA VAL A 186 2.26 -4.43 9.49
C VAL A 186 1.97 -5.29 8.26
N GLU A 187 1.00 -4.87 7.45
CA GLU A 187 0.79 -5.46 6.12
C GLU A 187 1.88 -4.94 5.17
N MET A 188 2.58 -5.85 4.48
CA MET A 188 3.70 -5.55 3.60
C MET A 188 3.40 -5.99 2.16
N VAL A 189 3.45 -5.05 1.23
CA VAL A 189 3.26 -5.28 -0.20
C VAL A 189 4.55 -4.95 -0.93
N ALA A 190 4.90 -5.78 -1.91
CA ALA A 190 5.98 -5.50 -2.84
C ALA A 190 5.47 -5.39 -4.27
N LYS A 191 6.05 -4.49 -5.03
CA LYS A 191 5.98 -4.40 -6.49
C LYS A 191 7.33 -4.75 -7.13
N ASN A 192 8.42 -4.60 -6.38
CA ASN A 192 9.77 -4.93 -6.79
C ASN A 192 10.48 -5.74 -5.69
N PRO A 193 11.51 -6.52 -6.04
CA PRO A 193 12.43 -7.08 -5.06
C PRO A 193 13.03 -5.98 -4.17
N GLY A 194 13.15 -6.25 -2.87
CA GLY A 194 13.65 -5.31 -1.88
C GLY A 194 12.58 -4.45 -1.18
N ASP A 195 11.35 -4.37 -1.71
CA ASP A 195 10.31 -3.53 -1.13
C ASP A 195 9.89 -4.00 0.29
N ILE A 196 9.82 -5.32 0.53
CA ILE A 196 9.50 -5.88 1.84
C ILE A 196 10.67 -5.71 2.78
N ARG A 197 11.91 -5.94 2.30
CA ARG A 197 13.12 -5.73 3.08
C ARG A 197 13.22 -4.30 3.60
N GLU A 198 12.90 -3.29 2.77
CA GLU A 198 12.88 -1.88 3.18
C GLU A 198 11.91 -1.63 4.34
N ILE A 199 10.73 -2.28 4.31
CA ILE A 199 9.76 -2.18 5.43
C ILE A 199 10.31 -2.89 6.66
N CYS A 200 10.90 -4.08 6.52
CA CYS A 200 11.50 -4.83 7.63
C CYS A 200 12.64 -4.04 8.31
N ASP A 201 13.50 -3.39 7.52
CA ASP A 201 14.59 -2.54 8.01
C ASP A 201 14.08 -1.27 8.73
N LEU A 202 12.80 -0.92 8.54
CA LEU A 202 12.17 0.17 9.28
C LEU A 202 11.54 -0.30 10.59
N VAL A 203 10.80 -1.43 10.56
CA VAL A 203 9.92 -1.82 11.68
C VAL A 203 10.47 -2.98 12.52
N HIS A 204 11.52 -3.69 12.06
CA HIS A 204 12.17 -4.81 12.72
C HIS A 204 11.17 -5.85 13.27
N PRO A 205 10.43 -6.58 12.37
CA PRO A 205 9.43 -7.53 12.82
C PRO A 205 10.06 -8.69 13.59
N GLU A 206 9.40 -9.15 14.65
CA GLU A 206 9.75 -10.35 15.43
C GLU A 206 8.98 -11.58 14.92
N ILE A 207 7.80 -11.37 14.37
CA ILE A 207 6.93 -12.42 13.84
C ILE A 207 6.61 -12.08 12.38
N GLY A 208 6.73 -13.08 11.51
CA GLY A 208 6.42 -12.94 10.10
C GLY A 208 5.36 -13.95 9.65
N ILE A 209 4.39 -13.50 8.85
CA ILE A 209 3.37 -14.36 8.25
C ILE A 209 3.48 -14.27 6.73
N VAL A 210 3.65 -15.45 6.06
CA VAL A 210 3.59 -15.58 4.61
C VAL A 210 2.32 -16.33 4.23
N THR A 211 1.31 -15.62 3.76
CA THR A 211 -0.03 -16.18 3.54
C THR A 211 -0.16 -16.96 2.24
N ALA A 212 0.45 -16.49 1.18
CA ALA A 212 0.38 -17.13 -0.15
C ALA A 212 1.51 -16.68 -1.07
N VAL A 213 1.96 -17.55 -1.96
CA VAL A 213 2.78 -17.20 -3.12
C VAL A 213 2.07 -17.68 -4.38
N GLY A 214 1.76 -16.74 -5.26
CA GLY A 214 1.04 -17.02 -6.50
C GLY A 214 1.37 -15.98 -7.58
N PRO A 215 0.90 -16.17 -8.81
CA PRO A 215 1.25 -15.37 -9.99
C PRO A 215 0.65 -13.96 -9.96
N GLN A 216 1.07 -13.15 -8.98
CA GLN A 216 0.67 -11.76 -8.84
C GLN A 216 1.84 -10.84 -9.22
N HIS A 217 1.58 -9.81 -10.04
CA HIS A 217 2.58 -8.85 -10.52
C HIS A 217 3.77 -9.49 -11.28
N LEU A 218 3.56 -10.58 -12.01
CA LEU A 218 4.61 -11.27 -12.77
C LEU A 218 5.34 -10.34 -13.76
N GLU A 219 4.67 -9.35 -14.33
CA GLU A 219 5.29 -8.34 -15.21
C GLU A 219 6.43 -7.58 -14.51
N SER A 220 6.30 -7.32 -13.20
CA SER A 220 7.32 -6.61 -12.42
C SER A 220 8.40 -7.54 -11.88
N PHE A 221 8.03 -8.78 -11.50
CA PHE A 221 8.95 -9.72 -10.87
C PHE A 221 9.66 -10.63 -11.87
N GLY A 222 9.13 -10.78 -13.08
CA GLY A 222 9.69 -11.61 -14.16
C GLY A 222 9.45 -13.11 -13.99
N SER A 223 9.43 -13.65 -12.76
CA SER A 223 9.18 -15.07 -12.48
C SER A 223 8.47 -15.28 -11.14
N ILE A 224 7.92 -16.50 -10.94
CA ILE A 224 7.26 -16.87 -9.67
C ILE A 224 8.29 -17.08 -8.55
N GLU A 225 9.51 -17.51 -8.89
CA GLU A 225 10.63 -17.65 -7.95
C GLU A 225 11.02 -16.28 -7.36
N ASN A 226 11.02 -15.25 -8.19
CA ASN A 226 11.26 -13.87 -7.72
C ASN A 226 10.12 -13.37 -6.82
N VAL A 227 8.87 -13.77 -7.11
CA VAL A 227 7.75 -13.48 -6.20
C VAL A 227 7.96 -14.19 -4.88
N GLN A 228 8.33 -15.47 -4.88
CA GLN A 228 8.65 -16.25 -3.67
C GLN A 228 9.78 -15.58 -2.89
N ALA A 229 10.93 -15.32 -3.53
CA ALA A 229 12.08 -14.69 -2.88
C ALA A 229 11.71 -13.36 -2.23
N THR A 230 10.95 -12.52 -2.93
CA THR A 230 10.51 -11.23 -2.39
C THR A 230 9.57 -11.37 -1.20
N LYS A 231 8.64 -12.36 -1.19
CA LYS A 231 7.77 -12.57 -0.01
C LYS A 231 8.57 -13.09 1.18
N PHE A 232 9.60 -13.91 0.92
CA PHE A 232 10.48 -14.43 1.95
C PHE A 232 11.49 -13.41 2.48
N GLU A 233 11.65 -12.22 1.87
CA GLU A 233 12.39 -11.11 2.48
C GLU A 233 11.92 -10.80 3.92
N LEU A 234 10.62 -11.00 4.21
CA LEU A 234 10.09 -10.88 5.57
C LEU A 234 10.71 -11.94 6.49
N VAL A 235 10.70 -13.20 6.07
CA VAL A 235 11.25 -14.33 6.87
C VAL A 235 12.76 -14.20 7.06
N ASP A 236 13.46 -13.83 5.98
CA ASP A 236 14.91 -13.65 5.96
C ASP A 236 15.36 -12.43 6.82
N ALA A 237 14.42 -11.53 7.17
CA ALA A 237 14.68 -10.36 8.00
C ALA A 237 14.36 -10.56 9.49
N LEU A 238 13.74 -11.69 9.87
CA LEU A 238 13.41 -11.96 11.27
C LEU A 238 14.67 -12.24 12.09
N PRO A 239 14.68 -11.85 13.38
CA PRO A 239 15.76 -12.24 14.29
C PRO A 239 15.69 -13.74 14.60
N GLU A 240 16.80 -14.34 15.02
CA GLU A 240 16.85 -15.76 15.43
C GLU A 240 15.85 -16.12 16.53
N SER A 241 15.55 -15.17 17.41
CA SER A 241 14.56 -15.31 18.49
C SER A 241 13.11 -15.16 18.03
N GLY A 242 12.89 -14.82 16.75
CA GLY A 242 11.58 -14.59 16.17
C GLY A 242 10.90 -15.88 15.71
N ALA A 243 9.76 -15.72 15.03
CA ALA A 243 9.00 -16.84 14.45
C ALA A 243 8.40 -16.51 13.09
N ALA A 244 8.52 -17.44 12.14
CA ALA A 244 7.88 -17.37 10.85
C ALA A 244 6.70 -18.33 10.78
N PHE A 245 5.53 -17.84 10.35
CA PHE A 245 4.35 -18.65 10.07
C PHE A 245 4.12 -18.69 8.57
N VAL A 246 4.23 -19.87 7.96
CA VAL A 246 4.20 -20.02 6.51
C VAL A 246 3.15 -21.02 6.06
N ASN A 247 2.43 -20.69 5.00
CA ASN A 247 1.29 -21.45 4.50
C ASN A 247 1.73 -22.60 3.60
N ASP A 248 1.68 -23.82 4.09
CA ASP A 248 2.08 -25.03 3.36
C ASP A 248 1.10 -25.44 2.26
N ASP A 249 -0.09 -24.82 2.17
CA ASP A 249 -1.03 -25.11 1.08
C ASP A 249 -0.52 -24.64 -0.29
N PHE A 250 0.50 -23.79 -0.32
CA PHE A 250 1.13 -23.26 -1.52
C PHE A 250 2.48 -23.92 -1.76
N GLU A 251 2.63 -24.63 -2.90
CA GLU A 251 3.85 -25.37 -3.27
C GLU A 251 5.12 -24.50 -3.22
N MET A 252 5.00 -23.25 -3.71
CA MET A 252 6.10 -22.29 -3.67
C MET A 252 6.52 -21.89 -2.24
N ILE A 253 5.66 -22.07 -1.24
CA ILE A 253 6.00 -21.86 0.17
C ILE A 253 6.52 -23.16 0.78
N ALA A 254 5.84 -24.28 0.52
CA ALA A 254 6.17 -25.60 1.05
C ALA A 254 7.60 -26.05 0.65
N SER A 255 8.01 -25.75 -0.59
CA SER A 255 9.34 -26.09 -1.12
C SER A 255 10.48 -25.23 -0.57
N ARG A 256 10.19 -24.10 0.10
CA ARG A 256 11.23 -23.21 0.64
C ARG A 256 11.68 -23.67 2.02
N GLU A 257 12.98 -23.94 2.16
CA GLU A 257 13.62 -24.17 3.46
C GLU A 257 13.83 -22.85 4.20
N VAL A 258 13.59 -22.88 5.52
CA VAL A 258 13.81 -21.77 6.44
C VAL A 258 14.66 -22.27 7.59
N SER A 259 15.84 -21.68 7.79
CA SER A 259 16.81 -22.13 8.79
C SER A 259 17.29 -21.01 9.72
N ASN A 260 16.97 -19.75 9.41
CA ASN A 260 17.41 -18.57 10.16
C ASN A 260 16.53 -18.23 11.37
N VAL A 261 15.32 -18.82 11.45
CA VAL A 261 14.32 -18.52 12.47
C VAL A 261 13.44 -19.74 12.70
N GLN A 262 12.77 -19.82 13.85
CA GLN A 262 11.75 -20.83 14.09
C GLN A 262 10.65 -20.75 13.03
N CYS A 263 10.50 -21.81 12.22
CA CYS A 263 9.51 -21.88 11.14
C CYS A 263 8.34 -22.76 11.56
N LEU A 264 7.17 -22.16 11.68
CA LEU A 264 5.90 -22.81 12.04
C LEU A 264 5.03 -22.86 10.79
N ARG A 265 4.81 -24.08 10.28
CA ARG A 265 4.03 -24.32 9.07
C ARG A 265 2.56 -24.51 9.41
N TYR A 266 1.67 -23.97 8.58
CA TYR A 266 0.23 -24.16 8.74
C TYR A 266 -0.45 -24.58 7.44
N THR A 267 -1.53 -25.37 7.55
CA THR A 267 -2.26 -25.93 6.41
C THR A 267 -3.74 -26.19 6.74
N CYS A 268 -4.58 -26.07 5.73
CA CYS A 268 -5.96 -26.57 5.76
C CYS A 268 -6.10 -27.96 5.10
N ARG A 269 -4.98 -28.62 4.76
CA ARG A 269 -4.94 -29.93 4.08
C ARG A 269 -4.30 -30.97 4.98
N ASP A 270 -5.03 -32.06 5.27
CA ASP A 270 -4.59 -33.12 6.21
C ASP A 270 -3.27 -33.81 5.78
N GLU A 271 -2.96 -33.81 4.47
CA GLU A 271 -1.84 -34.53 3.87
C GLU A 271 -0.46 -33.88 4.09
N ARG A 272 -0.40 -32.63 4.52
CA ARG A 272 0.86 -31.85 4.56
C ARG A 272 1.67 -31.99 5.85
N GLY A 273 1.07 -32.48 6.96
CA GLY A 273 1.78 -32.73 8.23
C GLY A 273 2.38 -31.48 8.88
N ALA A 274 1.77 -30.30 8.68
CA ALA A 274 2.19 -29.05 9.28
C ALA A 274 1.92 -28.99 10.76
N GLN A 275 2.67 -28.15 11.51
CA GLN A 275 2.48 -27.99 12.95
C GLN A 275 1.11 -27.41 13.33
N TRP A 276 0.57 -26.54 12.49
CA TRP A 276 -0.76 -25.96 12.67
C TRP A 276 -1.69 -26.43 11.57
N GLN A 277 -2.84 -26.94 11.95
CA GLN A 277 -3.81 -27.52 11.02
C GLN A 277 -5.22 -27.04 11.33
N ALA A 278 -5.99 -26.68 10.29
CA ALA A 278 -7.44 -26.59 10.39
C ALA A 278 -8.04 -27.87 9.83
N VAL A 279 -8.72 -28.63 10.69
CA VAL A 279 -9.33 -29.91 10.37
C VAL A 279 -10.82 -29.91 10.66
N ASN A 280 -11.56 -30.93 10.21
CA ASN A 280 -12.99 -31.08 10.43
C ASN A 280 -13.79 -29.83 9.99
N ILE A 281 -13.41 -29.24 8.86
CA ILE A 281 -14.02 -28.02 8.32
C ILE A 281 -15.43 -28.36 7.77
N VAL A 282 -16.46 -27.80 8.40
CA VAL A 282 -17.87 -28.00 8.02
C VAL A 282 -18.51 -26.65 7.70
N TYR A 283 -18.93 -26.47 6.46
CA TYR A 283 -19.66 -25.28 6.03
C TYR A 283 -21.15 -25.41 6.33
N THR A 284 -21.70 -24.42 7.02
CA THR A 284 -23.12 -24.33 7.37
C THR A 284 -23.74 -23.03 6.85
N PRO A 285 -25.07 -22.90 6.81
CA PRO A 285 -25.71 -21.62 6.46
C PRO A 285 -25.38 -20.46 7.40
N SER A 286 -24.96 -20.77 8.65
CA SER A 286 -24.59 -19.79 9.67
C SER A 286 -23.11 -19.42 9.67
N GLY A 287 -22.26 -20.16 8.94
CA GLY A 287 -20.82 -19.97 8.91
C GLY A 287 -20.05 -21.27 8.76
N THR A 288 -18.86 -21.33 9.34
CA THR A 288 -17.97 -22.50 9.27
C THR A 288 -17.58 -22.96 10.67
N ASP A 289 -17.77 -24.24 10.95
CA ASP A 289 -17.24 -24.92 12.12
C ASP A 289 -15.97 -25.66 11.76
N PHE A 290 -14.94 -25.59 12.58
CA PHE A 290 -13.65 -26.26 12.33
C PHE A 290 -12.85 -26.41 13.62
N GLU A 291 -11.87 -27.30 13.61
CA GLU A 291 -10.94 -27.52 14.70
C GLU A 291 -9.56 -27.02 14.28
N VAL A 292 -8.90 -26.25 15.15
CA VAL A 292 -7.49 -25.91 14.98
C VAL A 292 -6.66 -26.81 15.89
N LYS A 293 -5.73 -27.55 15.29
CA LYS A 293 -4.70 -28.32 15.97
C LYS A 293 -3.36 -27.63 15.88
N GLY A 294 -2.59 -27.66 16.96
CA GLY A 294 -1.28 -27.03 17.06
C GLY A 294 -0.26 -27.88 17.79
N PRO A 295 0.95 -27.36 18.00
CA PRO A 295 2.01 -28.02 18.76
C PRO A 295 1.57 -28.41 20.20
N GLU A 296 2.30 -29.34 20.80
CA GLU A 296 2.10 -29.79 22.21
C GLU A 296 0.69 -30.27 22.55
N GLY A 297 -0.02 -30.78 21.53
CA GLY A 297 -1.39 -31.28 21.71
C GLY A 297 -2.45 -30.18 21.81
N PHE A 298 -2.11 -28.95 21.45
CA PHE A 298 -3.10 -27.87 21.39
C PHE A 298 -4.23 -28.24 20.43
N SER A 299 -5.47 -28.09 20.88
CA SER A 299 -6.68 -28.23 20.08
C SER A 299 -7.75 -27.27 20.54
N ILE A 300 -8.44 -26.63 19.59
CA ILE A 300 -9.58 -25.76 19.88
C ILE A 300 -10.64 -25.87 18.78
N GLN A 301 -11.90 -26.07 19.20
CA GLN A 301 -13.07 -26.00 18.33
C GLN A 301 -13.48 -24.53 18.15
N LEU A 302 -13.65 -24.11 16.89
CA LEU A 302 -13.98 -22.74 16.51
C LEU A 302 -15.20 -22.70 15.60
N HIS A 303 -16.01 -21.66 15.77
CA HIS A 303 -17.08 -21.27 14.87
C HIS A 303 -16.84 -19.87 14.34
N THR A 304 -17.01 -19.65 13.05
CA THR A 304 -16.89 -18.34 12.41
C THR A 304 -17.99 -18.11 11.40
N ARG A 305 -18.37 -16.86 11.17
CA ARG A 305 -19.32 -16.47 10.12
C ARG A 305 -18.68 -16.45 8.71
N LEU A 306 -17.37 -16.65 8.64
CA LEU A 306 -16.64 -16.70 7.39
C LEU A 306 -16.93 -17.98 6.62
N LEU A 307 -16.95 -17.90 5.28
CA LEU A 307 -17.10 -19.03 4.38
C LEU A 307 -15.91 -19.13 3.44
N GLY A 308 -15.58 -20.35 3.04
CA GLY A 308 -14.53 -20.65 2.07
C GLY A 308 -13.16 -20.91 2.68
N GLU A 309 -12.46 -21.88 2.08
CA GLU A 309 -11.15 -22.38 2.55
C GLU A 309 -10.11 -21.28 2.71
N ALA A 310 -10.07 -20.31 1.78
CA ALA A 310 -9.14 -19.19 1.86
C ALA A 310 -9.31 -18.35 3.14
N ASN A 311 -10.56 -18.11 3.58
CA ASN A 311 -10.81 -17.39 4.83
C ASN A 311 -10.40 -18.23 6.05
N ILE A 312 -10.60 -19.55 6.01
CA ILE A 312 -10.20 -20.45 7.10
C ILE A 312 -8.67 -20.53 7.17
N SER A 313 -7.97 -20.58 6.04
CA SER A 313 -6.51 -20.56 6.00
C SER A 313 -5.94 -19.24 6.56
N ASP A 314 -6.51 -18.09 6.16
CA ASP A 314 -6.12 -16.77 6.70
C ASP A 314 -6.40 -16.68 8.21
N LEU A 315 -7.51 -17.27 8.68
CA LEU A 315 -7.89 -17.30 10.09
C LEU A 315 -7.01 -18.26 10.90
N LEU A 316 -6.63 -19.41 10.33
CA LEU A 316 -5.70 -20.35 10.95
C LEU A 316 -4.36 -19.69 11.24
N ALA A 317 -3.80 -18.93 10.28
CA ALA A 317 -2.58 -18.15 10.49
C ALA A 317 -2.72 -17.17 11.67
N ALA A 318 -3.86 -16.46 11.74
CA ALA A 318 -4.14 -15.50 12.81
C ALA A 318 -4.27 -16.19 14.18
N VAL A 319 -4.94 -17.34 14.25
CA VAL A 319 -5.08 -18.15 15.48
C VAL A 319 -3.73 -18.68 15.93
N ALA A 320 -2.94 -19.25 15.01
CA ALA A 320 -1.62 -19.79 15.31
C ALA A 320 -0.69 -18.74 15.93
N VAL A 321 -0.64 -17.54 15.35
CA VAL A 321 0.13 -16.41 15.90
C VAL A 321 -0.42 -15.95 17.23
N ALA A 322 -1.75 -15.89 17.40
CA ALA A 322 -2.35 -15.46 18.67
C ALA A 322 -2.02 -16.45 19.82
N VAL A 323 -2.07 -17.75 19.55
CA VAL A 323 -1.65 -18.77 20.53
C VAL A 323 -0.16 -18.64 20.84
N TYR A 324 0.69 -18.48 19.83
CA TYR A 324 2.13 -18.25 20.01
C TYR A 324 2.42 -17.01 20.86
N MET A 325 1.60 -15.97 20.74
CA MET A 325 1.69 -14.75 21.55
C MET A 325 1.07 -14.87 22.94
N GLY A 326 0.48 -16.02 23.29
CA GLY A 326 -0.07 -16.32 24.60
C GLY A 326 -1.51 -15.88 24.81
N VAL A 327 -2.30 -15.67 23.74
CA VAL A 327 -3.74 -15.40 23.87
C VAL A 327 -4.47 -16.67 24.30
N GLY A 328 -5.25 -16.58 25.35
CA GLY A 328 -6.00 -17.74 25.89
C GLY A 328 -7.11 -18.24 24.96
N ALA A 329 -7.35 -19.55 24.97
CA ALA A 329 -8.30 -20.25 24.08
C ALA A 329 -9.71 -19.63 24.09
N ASP A 330 -10.23 -19.24 25.27
CA ASP A 330 -11.57 -18.66 25.38
C ASP A 330 -11.67 -17.27 24.69
N ARG A 331 -10.62 -16.46 24.81
CA ARG A 331 -10.53 -15.17 24.09
C ARG A 331 -10.46 -15.39 22.60
N ILE A 332 -9.67 -16.36 22.13
CA ILE A 332 -9.60 -16.73 20.71
C ILE A 332 -10.98 -17.15 20.20
N ARG A 333 -11.66 -18.06 20.91
CA ARG A 333 -13.00 -18.53 20.54
C ARG A 333 -14.00 -17.38 20.44
N TYR A 334 -13.99 -16.50 21.44
CA TYR A 334 -14.86 -15.32 21.45
C TYR A 334 -14.56 -14.39 20.26
N ALA A 335 -13.30 -14.04 20.03
CA ALA A 335 -12.90 -13.16 18.95
C ALA A 335 -13.27 -13.72 17.59
N VAL A 336 -12.97 -15.00 17.32
CA VAL A 336 -13.25 -15.69 16.06
C VAL A 336 -14.73 -15.70 15.72
N ALA A 337 -15.60 -15.93 16.72
CA ALA A 337 -17.05 -15.89 16.52
C ALA A 337 -17.60 -14.50 16.15
N GLN A 338 -16.85 -13.43 16.47
CA GLN A 338 -17.22 -12.04 16.17
C GLN A 338 -16.58 -11.50 14.88
N ILE A 339 -15.72 -12.28 14.22
CA ILE A 339 -15.08 -11.86 12.96
C ILE A 339 -16.14 -11.79 11.86
N GLU A 340 -16.17 -10.63 11.20
CA GLU A 340 -16.99 -10.39 10.01
C GLU A 340 -16.14 -10.43 8.75
N PRO A 341 -16.73 -10.77 7.58
CA PRO A 341 -16.01 -10.70 6.32
C PRO A 341 -15.46 -9.30 6.07
N VAL A 342 -14.20 -9.21 5.68
CA VAL A 342 -13.58 -7.94 5.31
C VAL A 342 -14.26 -7.39 4.05
N GLU A 343 -14.65 -6.11 4.09
CA GLU A 343 -15.37 -5.44 3.00
C GLU A 343 -14.66 -5.61 1.66
N HIS A 344 -15.40 -5.97 0.62
CA HIS A 344 -14.89 -6.32 -0.72
C HIS A 344 -14.00 -7.57 -0.82
N ARG A 345 -14.02 -8.46 0.20
CA ARG A 345 -13.28 -9.73 0.24
C ARG A 345 -14.24 -10.88 0.54
N LEU A 346 -14.44 -11.81 -0.41
CA LEU A 346 -15.23 -13.05 -0.26
C LEU A 346 -16.44 -12.91 0.69
N SER A 347 -17.21 -11.84 0.55
CA SER A 347 -18.41 -11.61 1.34
C SER A 347 -19.64 -12.18 0.63
N VAL A 348 -20.49 -12.90 1.36
CA VAL A 348 -21.79 -13.37 0.86
C VAL A 348 -22.67 -12.15 0.62
N LYS A 349 -23.05 -11.91 -0.63
CA LYS A 349 -24.11 -10.95 -0.95
C LYS A 349 -25.44 -11.68 -0.89
N ARG A 350 -26.29 -11.33 0.07
CA ARG A 350 -27.70 -11.74 0.02
C ARG A 350 -28.35 -10.95 -1.11
N THR A 351 -28.70 -11.63 -2.19
CA THR A 351 -29.64 -11.10 -3.19
C THR A 351 -31.02 -11.14 -2.56
N ALA A 352 -31.69 -9.99 -2.53
CA ALA A 352 -33.10 -9.88 -2.09
C ALA A 352 -34.00 -10.58 -3.11
#